data_63cd2dbbc97c02dc8ed2ba5112b20048
#
_entry.id   63cd2dbbc97c02dc8ed2ba5112b20048
#
_cell.length_a   1.000
_cell.length_b   1.000
_cell.length_c   1.000
_cell.angle_alpha   90.00
_cell.angle_beta   90.00
_cell.angle_gamma   90.00
#
_symmetry.space_group_name_H-M   'P 1'
#
loop_
_entity.id
_entity.type
_entity.pdbx_description
1 polymer ?
#
loop_
_entity_poly.entity_id
_entity_poly.type
_entity_poly.pdbx_seq_one_letter_code
_entity_poly.pdbx_strand_id
1 'polypeptide(L)'
;MCLLNETSNLVVEWDVSGVPPQHSDGIYVSLRKHLDARPWVLNAKTVLIEKQPDRNKKMVSVMHFLHAYFIIKCPDAETIIYDARHKIPDVAGPGRSQYLKRKKVSIERCEEFIRQDDVNAHWLPVFLESKKKDDLADTVMQALSFVNRVEVKSTKKIKKSTKLVPRRPNENQKATKYSKSNLAWIYLNDEKHTQTKRFEKDLKRYYRDLGDLIKEING
;
A
#
# COMPACT_ATOMS: atom_id res chain seq x y z
N MET A 1 -1.57 -16.71 -6.78
CA MET A 1 -1.28 -15.51 -7.59
C MET A 1 -2.57 -15.01 -8.20
N CYS A 2 -2.71 -13.68 -8.40
CA CYS A 2 -3.91 -13.09 -8.99
C CYS A 2 -3.47 -11.96 -9.94
N LEU A 3 -4.04 -11.91 -11.13
CA LEU A 3 -3.97 -10.78 -12.05
C LEU A 3 -5.32 -10.07 -12.04
N LEU A 4 -5.33 -8.82 -11.57
CA LEU A 4 -6.53 -8.00 -11.45
C LEU A 4 -6.42 -6.77 -12.36
N ASN A 5 -7.48 -6.47 -13.10
CA ASN A 5 -7.62 -5.22 -13.82
C ASN A 5 -8.06 -4.13 -12.83
N GLU A 6 -7.22 -3.12 -12.60
CA GLU A 6 -7.45 -2.06 -11.61
C GLU A 6 -8.65 -1.14 -11.93
N THR A 7 -8.99 -1.01 -13.21
CA THR A 7 -10.09 -0.12 -13.64
C THR A 7 -11.46 -0.78 -13.49
N SER A 8 -11.55 -2.07 -13.84
CA SER A 8 -12.82 -2.82 -13.83
C SER A 8 -12.97 -3.74 -12.61
N ASN A 9 -11.95 -3.84 -11.76
CA ASN A 9 -11.87 -4.83 -10.69
C ASN A 9 -12.08 -6.30 -11.17
N LEU A 10 -11.83 -6.57 -12.45
CA LEU A 10 -11.92 -7.91 -13.01
C LEU A 10 -10.70 -8.73 -12.61
N VAL A 11 -10.93 -9.91 -12.03
CA VAL A 11 -9.92 -10.94 -11.82
C VAL A 11 -9.71 -11.67 -13.16
N VAL A 12 -8.61 -11.36 -13.83
CA VAL A 12 -8.29 -11.90 -15.18
C VAL A 12 -7.74 -13.33 -15.05
N GLU A 13 -6.82 -13.54 -14.11
CA GLU A 13 -6.21 -14.84 -13.83
C GLU A 13 -6.08 -15.06 -12.33
N TRP A 14 -6.34 -16.27 -11.87
CA TRP A 14 -6.29 -16.61 -10.45
C TRP A 14 -5.80 -18.04 -10.22
N ASP A 15 -4.66 -18.18 -9.53
CA ASP A 15 -4.02 -19.48 -9.32
C ASP A 15 -3.47 -19.62 -7.89
N VAL A 16 -3.70 -20.76 -7.27
CA VAL A 16 -3.21 -21.14 -5.94
C VAL A 16 -2.31 -22.37 -5.99
N SER A 17 -1.74 -22.68 -7.15
CA SER A 17 -0.80 -23.80 -7.26
C SER A 17 0.38 -23.61 -6.30
N GLY A 18 0.72 -24.66 -5.58
CA GLY A 18 1.93 -24.70 -4.75
C GLY A 18 3.19 -24.69 -5.61
N VAL A 19 4.28 -24.18 -5.08
CA VAL A 19 5.60 -24.38 -5.71
C VAL A 19 5.89 -25.90 -5.70
N PRO A 20 6.23 -26.51 -6.84
CA PRO A 20 6.54 -27.93 -6.91
C PRO A 20 7.60 -28.32 -5.89
N PRO A 21 7.61 -29.58 -5.41
CA PRO A 21 8.64 -30.06 -4.51
C PRO A 21 10.02 -29.80 -5.13
N GLN A 22 10.99 -29.51 -4.27
CA GLN A 22 12.32 -29.02 -4.67
C GLN A 22 12.89 -29.84 -5.83
N HIS A 23 13.12 -29.17 -6.92
CA HIS A 23 13.98 -29.70 -7.99
C HIS A 23 15.39 -29.91 -7.42
N SER A 24 16.18 -30.88 -7.97
CA SER A 24 17.58 -31.07 -7.62
C SER A 24 18.40 -29.78 -7.57
N ASP A 25 18.01 -28.80 -8.39
CA ASP A 25 18.68 -27.50 -8.54
C ASP A 25 18.22 -26.44 -7.48
N GLY A 26 17.37 -26.82 -6.55
CA GLY A 26 16.91 -25.97 -5.45
C GLY A 26 15.64 -25.17 -5.71
N ILE A 27 15.14 -24.53 -4.62
CA ILE A 27 13.83 -23.85 -4.59
C ILE A 27 13.72 -22.70 -5.62
N TYR A 28 14.79 -21.97 -5.88
CA TYR A 28 14.74 -20.80 -6.76
C TYR A 28 14.60 -21.21 -8.24
N VAL A 29 15.22 -22.33 -8.64
CA VAL A 29 15.06 -22.88 -9.97
C VAL A 29 13.65 -23.41 -10.16
N SER A 30 13.09 -24.11 -9.17
CA SER A 30 11.71 -24.57 -9.18
C SER A 30 10.73 -23.41 -9.27
N LEU A 31 10.96 -22.35 -8.48
CA LEU A 31 10.12 -21.17 -8.48
C LEU A 31 10.18 -20.41 -9.81
N ARG A 32 11.37 -20.26 -10.37
CA ARG A 32 11.54 -19.67 -11.71
C ARG A 32 10.77 -20.45 -12.77
N LYS A 33 10.96 -21.78 -12.85
CA LYS A 33 10.25 -22.65 -13.81
C LYS A 33 8.72 -22.54 -13.63
N HIS A 34 8.26 -22.45 -12.38
CA HIS A 34 6.85 -22.30 -12.06
C HIS A 34 6.27 -20.95 -12.55
N LEU A 35 7.02 -19.87 -12.44
CA LEU A 35 6.65 -18.54 -12.95
C LEU A 35 6.75 -18.47 -14.48
N ASP A 36 7.84 -18.99 -15.05
CA ASP A 36 8.04 -19.03 -16.51
C ASP A 36 6.95 -19.83 -17.24
N ALA A 37 6.35 -20.82 -16.58
CA ALA A 37 5.20 -21.59 -17.09
C ALA A 37 3.88 -20.80 -17.07
N ARG A 38 3.86 -19.58 -16.54
CA ARG A 38 2.67 -18.72 -16.41
C ARG A 38 2.91 -17.35 -17.06
N PRO A 39 2.91 -17.25 -18.39
CA PRO A 39 3.25 -15.98 -19.07
C PRO A 39 2.42 -14.79 -18.63
N TRP A 40 1.17 -15.04 -18.17
CA TRP A 40 0.27 -14.00 -17.72
C TRP A 40 0.79 -13.19 -16.51
N VAL A 41 1.68 -13.76 -15.68
CA VAL A 41 2.26 -13.02 -14.54
C VAL A 41 3.14 -11.85 -14.98
N LEU A 42 3.60 -11.86 -16.24
CA LEU A 42 4.44 -10.81 -16.83
C LEU A 42 3.61 -9.67 -17.45
N ASN A 43 2.29 -9.79 -17.52
CA ASN A 43 1.41 -8.78 -18.12
C ASN A 43 1.00 -7.68 -17.11
N ALA A 44 1.47 -7.74 -15.87
CA ALA A 44 1.13 -6.77 -14.85
C ALA A 44 1.91 -5.46 -15.04
N LYS A 45 1.22 -4.32 -14.87
CA LYS A 45 1.85 -2.99 -14.74
C LYS A 45 2.39 -2.74 -13.34
N THR A 46 1.74 -3.35 -12.34
CA THR A 46 2.17 -3.29 -10.93
C THR A 46 2.18 -4.69 -10.35
N VAL A 47 3.29 -5.08 -9.75
CA VAL A 47 3.46 -6.37 -9.08
C VAL A 47 3.53 -6.15 -7.57
N LEU A 48 2.61 -6.78 -6.85
CA LEU A 48 2.56 -6.71 -5.39
C LEU A 48 3.07 -8.01 -4.78
N ILE A 49 4.17 -7.94 -4.07
CA ILE A 49 4.75 -9.08 -3.34
C ILE A 49 4.50 -8.88 -1.85
N GLU A 50 3.86 -9.84 -1.19
CA GLU A 50 3.60 -9.74 0.23
C GLU A 50 4.89 -9.68 1.04
N LYS A 51 5.01 -8.66 1.91
CA LYS A 51 6.11 -8.53 2.86
C LYS A 51 6.10 -9.68 3.84
N GLN A 52 7.20 -10.42 3.90
CA GLN A 52 7.35 -11.54 4.81
C GLN A 52 7.95 -11.10 6.16
N PRO A 53 7.52 -11.72 7.29
CA PRO A 53 8.11 -11.45 8.60
C PRO A 53 9.58 -11.86 8.66
N ASP A 54 10.44 -11.02 9.24
CA ASP A 54 11.91 -11.23 9.31
C ASP A 54 12.32 -12.53 10.01
N ARG A 55 11.48 -13.05 10.89
CA ARG A 55 11.67 -14.35 11.56
C ARG A 55 11.60 -15.55 10.60
N ASN A 56 10.88 -15.41 9.47
CA ASN A 56 10.75 -16.47 8.47
C ASN A 56 11.78 -16.30 7.35
N LYS A 57 13.04 -16.58 7.65
CA LYS A 57 14.18 -16.36 6.74
C LYS A 57 13.99 -17.01 5.36
N LYS A 58 13.43 -18.21 5.31
CA LYS A 58 13.15 -18.90 4.04
C LYS A 58 12.17 -18.11 3.17
N MET A 59 11.06 -17.61 3.74
CA MET A 59 10.09 -16.85 2.97
C MET A 59 10.58 -15.44 2.64
N VAL A 60 11.42 -14.84 3.48
CA VAL A 60 12.11 -13.58 3.17
C VAL A 60 13.01 -13.76 1.93
N SER A 61 13.77 -14.86 1.86
CA SER A 61 14.60 -15.16 0.68
C SER A 61 13.76 -15.38 -0.57
N VAL A 62 12.62 -16.09 -0.46
CA VAL A 62 11.67 -16.25 -1.58
C VAL A 62 11.09 -14.91 -2.02
N MET A 63 10.70 -14.04 -1.08
CA MET A 63 10.21 -12.69 -1.36
C MET A 63 11.24 -11.87 -2.16
N HIS A 64 12.50 -11.89 -1.75
CA HIS A 64 13.56 -11.17 -2.48
C HIS A 64 13.84 -11.77 -3.86
N PHE A 65 13.78 -13.11 -3.98
CA PHE A 65 13.88 -13.76 -5.28
C PHE A 65 12.75 -13.32 -6.23
N LEU A 66 11.51 -13.31 -5.75
CA LEU A 66 10.36 -12.85 -6.54
C LEU A 66 10.53 -11.38 -6.95
N HIS A 67 10.97 -10.53 -6.02
CA HIS A 67 11.24 -9.12 -6.29
C HIS A 67 12.26 -8.94 -7.40
N ALA A 68 13.41 -9.63 -7.32
CA ALA A 68 14.45 -9.61 -8.35
C ALA A 68 13.94 -10.18 -9.69
N TYR A 69 13.18 -11.30 -9.65
CA TYR A 69 12.62 -11.91 -10.85
C TYR A 69 11.75 -10.92 -11.63
N PHE A 70 10.82 -10.25 -10.97
CA PHE A 70 9.93 -9.31 -11.64
C PHE A 70 10.64 -8.04 -12.12
N ILE A 71 11.60 -7.50 -11.39
CA ILE A 71 12.43 -6.37 -11.86
C ILE A 71 13.16 -6.73 -13.15
N ILE A 72 13.66 -7.95 -13.27
CA ILE A 72 14.42 -8.39 -14.46
C ILE A 72 13.47 -8.73 -15.63
N LYS A 73 12.36 -9.40 -15.36
CA LYS A 73 11.44 -9.91 -16.40
C LYS A 73 10.41 -8.87 -16.86
N CYS A 74 10.07 -7.92 -16.00
CA CYS A 74 9.07 -6.87 -16.24
C CYS A 74 9.67 -5.49 -15.91
N PRO A 75 10.68 -5.00 -16.68
CA PRO A 75 11.38 -3.76 -16.36
C PRO A 75 10.45 -2.52 -16.35
N ASP A 76 9.36 -2.57 -17.10
CA ASP A 76 8.38 -1.49 -17.17
C ASP A 76 7.30 -1.57 -16.08
N ALA A 77 7.28 -2.65 -15.29
CA ALA A 77 6.32 -2.82 -14.20
C ALA A 77 6.87 -2.29 -12.88
N GLU A 78 6.01 -1.60 -12.10
CA GLU A 78 6.34 -1.24 -10.73
C GLU A 78 6.26 -2.48 -9.82
N THR A 79 7.38 -2.88 -9.20
CA THR A 79 7.40 -4.03 -8.28
C THR A 79 7.50 -3.55 -6.83
N ILE A 80 6.49 -3.88 -6.02
CA ILE A 80 6.29 -3.36 -4.66
C ILE A 80 6.25 -4.49 -3.65
N ILE A 81 7.07 -4.38 -2.58
CA ILE A 81 6.91 -5.21 -1.38
C ILE A 81 5.80 -4.60 -0.52
N TYR A 82 4.65 -5.27 -0.46
CA TYR A 82 3.40 -4.75 0.11
C TYR A 82 3.11 -5.36 1.49
N ASP A 83 2.76 -4.52 2.45
CA ASP A 83 2.52 -4.96 3.83
C ASP A 83 1.14 -5.60 3.98
N ALA A 84 1.09 -6.84 4.48
CA ALA A 84 -0.14 -7.61 4.71
C ALA A 84 -1.17 -6.92 5.61
N ARG A 85 -0.75 -5.95 6.48
CA ARG A 85 -1.65 -5.17 7.34
C ARG A 85 -2.68 -4.37 6.56
N HIS A 86 -2.42 -4.11 5.29
CA HIS A 86 -3.33 -3.32 4.45
C HIS A 86 -4.47 -4.14 3.86
N LYS A 87 -4.39 -5.48 3.84
CA LYS A 87 -5.44 -6.35 3.29
C LYS A 87 -6.77 -6.21 4.03
N ILE A 88 -6.72 -6.24 5.36
CA ILE A 88 -7.91 -6.19 6.25
C ILE A 88 -7.62 -5.19 7.38
N PRO A 89 -7.69 -3.88 7.12
CA PRO A 89 -7.31 -2.85 8.09
C PRO A 89 -8.20 -2.82 9.34
N ASP A 90 -9.45 -3.26 9.22
CA ASP A 90 -10.43 -3.21 10.32
C ASP A 90 -10.21 -4.29 11.38
N VAL A 91 -9.38 -5.29 11.10
CA VAL A 91 -9.03 -6.36 12.05
C VAL A 91 -7.59 -6.18 12.50
N ALA A 92 -7.39 -5.21 13.40
CA ALA A 92 -6.09 -4.90 13.97
C ALA A 92 -5.74 -5.79 15.19
N GLY A 93 -4.46 -5.84 15.54
CA GLY A 93 -3.96 -6.47 16.75
C GLY A 93 -3.12 -7.72 16.51
N PRO A 94 -2.22 -8.04 17.47
CA PRO A 94 -1.37 -9.22 17.44
C PRO A 94 -2.12 -10.47 17.96
N GLY A 95 -1.50 -11.63 17.78
CA GLY A 95 -1.93 -12.90 18.35
C GLY A 95 -2.71 -13.80 17.38
N ARG A 96 -2.81 -15.08 17.79
CA ARG A 96 -3.39 -16.16 16.97
C ARG A 96 -4.87 -15.94 16.70
N SER A 97 -5.62 -15.45 17.66
CA SER A 97 -7.06 -15.18 17.51
C SER A 97 -7.32 -14.12 16.44
N GLN A 98 -6.60 -12.99 16.46
CA GLN A 98 -6.72 -11.95 15.45
C GLN A 98 -6.24 -12.41 14.07
N TYR A 99 -5.23 -13.26 14.01
CA TYR A 99 -4.80 -13.88 12.76
C TYR A 99 -5.90 -14.75 12.15
N LEU A 100 -6.54 -15.62 12.94
CA LEU A 100 -7.66 -16.46 12.47
C LEU A 100 -8.87 -15.60 12.03
N LYS A 101 -9.16 -14.53 12.78
CA LYS A 101 -10.23 -13.59 12.42
C LYS A 101 -9.93 -12.91 11.09
N ARG A 102 -8.69 -12.43 10.86
CA ARG A 102 -8.30 -11.85 9.55
C ARG A 102 -8.47 -12.83 8.40
N LYS A 103 -8.06 -14.11 8.57
CA LYS A 103 -8.26 -15.14 7.55
C LYS A 103 -9.74 -15.34 7.22
N LYS A 104 -10.58 -15.47 8.25
CA LYS A 104 -12.02 -15.62 8.06
C LYS A 104 -12.62 -14.44 7.31
N VAL A 105 -12.35 -13.22 7.76
CA VAL A 105 -12.83 -11.99 7.12
C VAL A 105 -12.30 -11.84 5.69
N SER A 106 -11.04 -12.24 5.42
CA SER A 106 -10.48 -12.23 4.06
C SER A 106 -11.26 -13.14 3.12
N ILE A 107 -11.58 -14.36 3.57
CA ILE A 107 -12.39 -15.34 2.80
C ILE A 107 -13.80 -14.80 2.55
N GLU A 108 -14.48 -14.30 3.58
CA GLU A 108 -15.84 -13.77 3.50
C GLU A 108 -15.93 -12.59 2.51
N ARG A 109 -15.01 -11.62 2.62
CA ARG A 109 -14.97 -10.46 1.72
C ARG A 109 -14.60 -10.82 0.28
N CYS A 110 -13.72 -11.81 0.10
CA CYS A 110 -13.38 -12.27 -1.22
C CYS A 110 -14.58 -12.97 -1.88
N GLU A 111 -15.30 -13.82 -1.16
CA GLU A 111 -16.51 -14.46 -1.65
C GLU A 111 -17.60 -13.43 -1.99
N GLU A 112 -17.80 -12.44 -1.12
CA GLU A 112 -18.72 -11.33 -1.35
C GLU A 112 -18.35 -10.55 -2.61
N PHE A 113 -17.07 -10.19 -2.77
CA PHE A 113 -16.57 -9.52 -3.96
C PHE A 113 -16.85 -10.29 -5.25
N ILE A 114 -16.65 -11.61 -5.24
CA ILE A 114 -16.93 -12.46 -6.42
C ILE A 114 -18.44 -12.50 -6.73
N ARG A 115 -19.29 -12.50 -5.70
CA ARG A 115 -20.75 -12.59 -5.86
C ARG A 115 -21.43 -11.28 -6.24
N GLN A 116 -20.82 -10.14 -5.87
CA GLN A 116 -21.41 -8.82 -6.11
C GLN A 116 -21.33 -8.38 -7.58
N ASP A 117 -20.39 -8.94 -8.33
CA ASP A 117 -20.14 -8.51 -9.71
C ASP A 117 -20.18 -9.72 -10.64
N ASP A 118 -21.13 -9.69 -11.59
CA ASP A 118 -21.30 -10.74 -12.61
C ASP A 118 -20.00 -11.00 -13.40
N VAL A 119 -19.15 -9.97 -13.52
CA VAL A 119 -17.86 -10.06 -14.21
C VAL A 119 -16.93 -11.07 -13.56
N ASN A 120 -16.99 -11.22 -12.23
CA ASN A 120 -16.16 -12.15 -11.47
C ASN A 120 -16.88 -13.47 -11.10
N ALA A 121 -18.19 -13.59 -11.37
CA ALA A 121 -19.01 -14.72 -10.94
C ALA A 121 -18.48 -16.08 -11.43
N HIS A 122 -17.81 -16.13 -12.57
CA HIS A 122 -17.20 -17.36 -13.12
C HIS A 122 -16.09 -17.95 -12.22
N TRP A 123 -15.50 -17.15 -11.31
CA TRP A 123 -14.51 -17.61 -10.34
C TRP A 123 -15.11 -18.28 -9.09
N LEU A 124 -16.44 -18.14 -8.88
CA LEU A 124 -17.08 -18.65 -7.67
C LEU A 124 -16.92 -20.16 -7.49
N PRO A 125 -17.13 -21.02 -8.50
CA PRO A 125 -16.91 -22.46 -8.35
C PRO A 125 -15.45 -22.77 -7.96
N VAL A 126 -14.48 -22.17 -8.64
CA VAL A 126 -13.05 -22.35 -8.36
C VAL A 126 -12.71 -21.97 -6.92
N PHE A 127 -13.26 -20.86 -6.43
CA PHE A 127 -13.06 -20.40 -5.07
C PHE A 127 -13.70 -21.35 -4.05
N LEU A 128 -14.95 -21.78 -4.28
CA LEU A 128 -15.69 -22.65 -3.36
C LEU A 128 -15.08 -24.05 -3.25
N GLU A 129 -14.56 -24.59 -4.35
CA GLU A 129 -13.93 -25.92 -4.40
C GLU A 129 -12.48 -25.93 -3.88
N SER A 130 -11.83 -24.75 -3.80
CA SER A 130 -10.44 -24.67 -3.35
C SER A 130 -10.29 -25.10 -1.88
N LYS A 131 -9.32 -25.98 -1.64
CA LYS A 131 -8.89 -26.35 -0.27
C LYS A 131 -8.11 -25.25 0.43
N LYS A 132 -7.63 -24.23 -0.34
CA LYS A 132 -6.82 -23.12 0.13
C LYS A 132 -7.48 -21.76 -0.20
N LYS A 133 -8.73 -21.62 0.23
CA LYS A 133 -9.52 -20.38 0.04
C LYS A 133 -8.84 -19.15 0.61
N ASP A 134 -8.12 -19.32 1.73
CA ASP A 134 -7.38 -18.25 2.37
C ASP A 134 -6.23 -17.73 1.50
N ASP A 135 -5.49 -18.61 0.83
CA ASP A 135 -4.38 -18.24 -0.06
C ASP A 135 -4.93 -17.53 -1.33
N LEU A 136 -6.07 -17.99 -1.87
CA LEU A 136 -6.76 -17.31 -2.96
C LEU A 136 -7.26 -15.93 -2.53
N ALA A 137 -8.03 -15.87 -1.45
CA ALA A 137 -8.58 -14.63 -0.91
C ALA A 137 -7.50 -13.58 -0.64
N ASP A 138 -6.38 -14.01 -0.07
CA ASP A 138 -5.26 -13.13 0.28
C ASP A 138 -4.69 -12.39 -0.94
N THR A 139 -4.64 -13.04 -2.12
CA THR A 139 -4.11 -12.39 -3.33
C THR A 139 -5.06 -11.34 -3.88
N VAL A 140 -6.37 -11.60 -3.90
CA VAL A 140 -7.39 -10.63 -4.35
C VAL A 140 -7.52 -9.47 -3.36
N MET A 141 -7.63 -9.76 -2.06
CA MET A 141 -7.73 -8.71 -1.02
C MET A 141 -6.49 -7.82 -1.00
N GLN A 142 -5.30 -8.35 -1.29
CA GLN A 142 -4.09 -7.56 -1.42
C GLN A 142 -4.17 -6.59 -2.60
N ALA A 143 -4.60 -7.07 -3.77
CA ALA A 143 -4.75 -6.25 -4.97
C ALA A 143 -5.79 -5.15 -4.76
N LEU A 144 -6.99 -5.49 -4.29
CA LEU A 144 -8.07 -4.53 -4.00
C LEU A 144 -7.66 -3.48 -2.95
N SER A 145 -6.95 -3.89 -1.90
CA SER A 145 -6.49 -2.95 -0.88
C SER A 145 -5.47 -1.96 -1.42
N PHE A 146 -4.67 -2.35 -2.41
CA PHE A 146 -3.73 -1.46 -3.09
C PHE A 146 -4.47 -0.46 -3.98
N VAL A 147 -5.37 -0.91 -4.84
CA VAL A 147 -6.18 -0.07 -5.74
C VAL A 147 -6.95 0.98 -4.93
N ASN A 148 -7.72 0.56 -3.92
CA ASN A 148 -8.48 1.46 -3.05
C ASN A 148 -7.59 2.48 -2.33
N ARG A 149 -6.37 2.10 -1.96
CA ARG A 149 -5.42 2.99 -1.27
C ARG A 149 -4.81 4.02 -2.21
N VAL A 150 -4.56 3.66 -3.47
CA VAL A 150 -4.08 4.59 -4.51
C VAL A 150 -5.17 5.61 -4.82
N GLU A 151 -6.42 5.19 -4.98
CA GLU A 151 -7.56 6.07 -5.20
C GLU A 151 -7.75 7.07 -4.05
N VAL A 152 -7.73 6.59 -2.78
CA VAL A 152 -7.83 7.46 -1.60
C VAL A 152 -6.67 8.46 -1.51
N LYS A 153 -5.46 8.08 -1.93
CA LYS A 153 -4.33 9.00 -1.98
C LYS A 153 -4.47 10.03 -3.10
N SER A 154 -4.96 9.62 -4.28
CA SER A 154 -5.21 10.53 -5.40
C SER A 154 -6.31 11.55 -5.06
N THR A 155 -7.43 11.10 -4.50
CA THR A 155 -8.51 11.98 -4.04
C THR A 155 -8.09 12.90 -2.88
N LYS A 156 -7.21 12.43 -1.97
CA LYS A 156 -6.64 13.28 -0.92
C LYS A 156 -5.62 14.29 -1.45
N LYS A 157 -4.89 13.98 -2.53
CA LYS A 157 -4.04 14.98 -3.21
C LYS A 157 -4.88 16.08 -3.87
N ILE A 158 -6.01 15.73 -4.46
CA ILE A 158 -6.95 16.71 -5.04
C ILE A 158 -7.62 17.54 -3.93
N LYS A 159 -7.91 16.95 -2.77
CA LYS A 159 -8.45 17.69 -1.59
C LYS A 159 -7.39 18.44 -0.79
N LYS A 160 -6.09 18.24 -1.03
CA LYS A 160 -4.98 18.94 -0.35
C LYS A 160 -4.51 20.23 -1.04
N SER A 161 -5.32 20.83 -1.90
CA SER A 161 -5.30 22.29 -2.07
C SER A 161 -6.13 22.95 -0.95
N THR A 162 -6.06 22.45 0.27
CA THR A 162 -6.70 23.10 1.42
C THR A 162 -5.87 24.32 1.78
N LYS A 163 -6.49 25.50 1.71
CA LYS A 163 -5.97 26.74 2.30
C LYS A 163 -5.25 26.41 3.61
N LEU A 164 -4.07 26.96 3.77
CA LEU A 164 -3.30 26.83 4.99
C LEU A 164 -4.14 27.39 6.15
N VAL A 165 -4.61 26.53 7.06
CA VAL A 165 -5.38 26.95 8.22
C VAL A 165 -4.40 27.38 9.32
N PRO A 166 -4.32 28.68 9.66
CA PRO A 166 -3.43 29.16 10.71
C PRO A 166 -3.82 28.55 12.07
N ARG A 167 -2.84 28.08 12.84
CA ARG A 167 -3.05 27.53 14.19
C ARG A 167 -2.08 28.17 15.17
N ARG A 168 -2.60 28.68 16.28
CA ARG A 168 -1.79 29.24 17.38
C ARG A 168 -0.77 28.21 17.87
N PRO A 169 0.52 28.57 18.05
CA PRO A 169 1.49 27.71 18.69
C PRO A 169 1.06 27.36 20.11
N ASN A 170 1.28 26.12 20.53
CA ASN A 170 1.00 25.72 21.92
C ASN A 170 2.06 26.33 22.85
N GLU A 171 1.65 27.06 23.88
CA GLU A 171 2.53 27.79 24.82
C GLU A 171 3.48 26.87 25.61
N ASN A 172 3.08 25.59 25.79
CA ASN A 172 3.90 24.58 26.46
C ASN A 172 4.97 23.94 25.58
N GLN A 173 5.05 24.28 24.30
CA GLN A 173 6.02 23.71 23.35
C GLN A 173 7.32 24.54 23.27
N LYS A 174 8.04 24.70 24.37
CA LYS A 174 9.35 25.40 24.38
C LYS A 174 10.44 24.76 23.49
N ALA A 175 10.27 23.52 23.06
CA ALA A 175 11.27 22.75 22.31
C ALA A 175 10.91 22.37 20.89
N THR A 176 9.69 22.56 20.41
CA THR A 176 9.25 22.12 19.07
C THR A 176 9.32 23.24 18.05
N LYS A 177 9.74 22.86 16.85
CA LYS A 177 9.82 23.74 15.68
C LYS A 177 8.42 24.19 15.25
N TYR A 178 8.29 25.41 14.78
CA TYR A 178 7.01 25.88 14.22
C TYR A 178 6.64 25.07 12.98
N SER A 179 5.36 24.64 12.91
CA SER A 179 4.76 24.07 11.71
C SER A 179 4.37 25.18 10.71
N LYS A 180 4.05 24.81 9.47
CA LYS A 180 3.49 25.75 8.49
C LYS A 180 2.28 26.53 9.04
N SER A 181 1.35 25.82 9.70
CA SER A 181 0.15 26.44 10.31
C SER A 181 0.49 27.38 11.45
N ASN A 182 1.55 27.10 12.23
CA ASN A 182 2.02 28.00 13.28
C ASN A 182 2.69 29.25 12.69
N LEU A 183 3.49 29.10 11.63
CA LEU A 183 4.13 30.24 10.94
C LEU A 183 3.06 31.17 10.33
N ALA A 184 2.01 30.60 9.71
CA ALA A 184 0.89 31.37 9.19
C ALA A 184 0.14 32.12 10.29
N TRP A 185 -0.10 31.47 11.44
CA TRP A 185 -0.77 32.11 12.57
C TRP A 185 0.06 33.24 13.16
N ILE A 186 1.37 33.04 13.38
CA ILE A 186 2.29 34.06 13.89
C ILE A 186 2.32 35.24 12.93
N TYR A 187 2.43 35.00 11.63
CA TYR A 187 2.42 36.08 10.64
C TYR A 187 1.16 36.93 10.71
N LEU A 188 -0.01 36.31 10.88
CA LEU A 188 -1.28 37.02 10.91
C LEU A 188 -1.62 37.70 12.24
N ASN A 189 -1.05 37.22 13.37
CA ASN A 189 -1.52 37.61 14.69
C ASN A 189 -0.42 38.12 15.64
N ASP A 190 0.86 37.98 15.28
CA ASP A 190 1.97 38.32 16.17
C ASP A 190 3.20 38.84 15.41
N GLU A 191 3.11 40.10 15.01
CA GLU A 191 4.14 40.77 14.24
C GLU A 191 5.51 40.80 14.94
N LYS A 192 5.54 40.91 16.27
CA LYS A 192 6.80 40.90 17.04
C LYS A 192 7.56 39.58 16.92
N HIS A 193 6.82 38.45 16.85
CA HIS A 193 7.44 37.13 16.67
C HIS A 193 7.91 36.89 15.23
N THR A 194 7.38 37.56 14.22
CA THR A 194 7.86 37.46 12.82
C THR A 194 9.30 37.97 12.67
N GLN A 195 9.73 38.87 13.54
CA GLN A 195 11.09 39.45 13.54
C GLN A 195 12.11 38.59 14.31
N THR A 196 11.71 37.46 14.86
CA THR A 196 12.62 36.62 15.64
C THR A 196 13.47 35.70 14.75
N LYS A 197 14.74 35.50 15.14
CA LYS A 197 15.66 34.52 14.48
C LYS A 197 15.05 33.11 14.39
N ARG A 198 14.18 32.74 15.35
CA ARG A 198 13.48 31.47 15.38
C ARG A 198 12.43 31.37 14.26
N PHE A 199 11.61 32.40 14.08
CA PHE A 199 10.62 32.45 13.01
C PHE A 199 11.32 32.33 11.66
N GLU A 200 12.35 33.12 11.41
CA GLU A 200 13.11 33.11 10.17
C GLU A 200 13.75 31.73 9.87
N LYS A 201 14.34 31.11 10.91
CA LYS A 201 14.92 29.76 10.79
C LYS A 201 13.88 28.69 10.44
N ASP A 202 12.71 28.75 11.06
CA ASP A 202 11.65 27.77 10.83
C ASP A 202 10.90 28.07 9.51
N LEU A 203 10.80 29.33 9.07
CA LEU A 203 10.29 29.74 7.77
C LEU A 203 11.11 29.12 6.63
N LYS A 204 12.44 29.25 6.67
CA LYS A 204 13.36 28.69 5.64
C LYS A 204 13.30 27.17 5.47
N ARG A 205 12.60 26.44 6.34
CA ARG A 205 12.37 24.99 6.20
C ARG A 205 11.27 24.65 5.23
N TYR A 206 10.33 25.55 5.05
CA TYR A 206 9.12 25.29 4.27
C TYR A 206 8.97 26.22 3.09
N TYR A 207 9.59 27.41 3.14
CA TYR A 207 9.44 28.50 2.19
C TYR A 207 10.82 29.10 1.87
N ARG A 208 10.98 29.62 0.66
CA ARG A 208 12.19 30.36 0.26
C ARG A 208 12.26 31.71 0.97
N ASP A 209 11.10 32.36 1.11
CA ASP A 209 10.94 33.67 1.73
C ASP A 209 9.53 33.83 2.32
N LEU A 210 9.30 34.98 2.94
CA LEU A 210 8.00 35.34 3.51
C LEU A 210 6.91 35.46 2.46
N GLY A 211 7.24 35.86 1.23
CA GLY A 211 6.31 35.97 0.12
C GLY A 211 5.68 34.63 -0.27
N ASP A 212 6.42 33.55 -0.19
CA ASP A 212 5.90 32.20 -0.45
C ASP A 212 4.88 31.77 0.63
N LEU A 213 5.11 32.13 1.90
CA LEU A 213 4.13 31.91 2.98
C LEU A 213 2.86 32.70 2.75
N ILE A 214 2.98 33.98 2.37
CA ILE A 214 1.83 34.88 2.11
C ILE A 214 0.98 34.33 0.95
N LYS A 215 1.60 33.84 -0.11
CA LYS A 215 0.89 33.20 -1.23
C LYS A 215 0.10 31.98 -0.79
N GLU A 216 0.69 31.13 0.06
CA GLU A 216 0.01 29.93 0.57
C GLU A 216 -1.15 30.26 1.55
N ILE A 217 -1.09 31.38 2.24
CA ILE A 217 -2.19 31.88 3.11
C ILE A 217 -3.36 32.41 2.26
N ASN A 218 -3.08 33.12 1.18
CA ASN A 218 -4.07 33.83 0.37
C ASN A 218 -4.68 32.99 -0.76
N GLY A 219 -4.01 31.89 -1.18
CA GLY A 219 -4.45 30.97 -2.24
C GLY A 219 -5.39 29.93 -1.73
#